data_3eea99717b1ced970c31f243e0ca41fd
#
_entry.id   3eea99717b1ced970c31f243e0ca41fd
#
_cell.length_a   1.000
_cell.length_b   1.000
_cell.length_c   1.000
_cell.angle_alpha   90.00
_cell.angle_beta   90.00
_cell.angle_gamma   90.00
#
_symmetry.space_group_name_H-M   'P 1'
#
loop_
_entity.id
_entity.type
_entity.pdbx_description
1 polymer ?
#
loop_
_entity_poly.entity_id
_entity_poly.type
_entity_poly.pdbx_seq_one_letter_code
_entity_poly.pdbx_strand_id
1 'polypeptide(L)'
;DIIVPTPPFSLFREFLGWIVEANKQFLIIGNMNAVSYKEVFPLIKNDEMWLGNGFNAGNAFFKFFGDTSDFVDGVYNSETGLVKFRNCCWYTNLDHGRRHEPLILMSMKDNIRYGKHKEIRVNGYIKYENFDAIDIPYTDAIPSDYDGIMGVPITFLDKYCPEQFEIIGHPHGDYGLELGLTPFPRELKKLNKGLRDGDLYYLKEGKPELPYRRILIRKKQ
;
A
#
# COMPACT_ATOMS: atom_id res chain seq x y z
N ASP A 1 14.87 -24.75 3.59
CA ASP A 1 13.68 -24.85 4.48
C ASP A 1 12.85 -23.57 4.36
N ILE A 2 11.53 -23.73 4.31
CA ILE A 2 10.57 -22.61 4.28
C ILE A 2 10.01 -22.45 5.69
N ILE A 3 10.00 -21.21 6.20
CA ILE A 3 9.47 -20.87 7.50
C ILE A 3 8.03 -20.36 7.34
N VAL A 4 7.06 -21.06 7.95
CA VAL A 4 5.61 -20.71 7.86
C VAL A 4 5.04 -20.48 9.26
N PRO A 5 5.33 -19.36 9.89
CA PRO A 5 4.86 -19.05 11.24
C PRO A 5 3.66 -18.10 11.24
N THR A 6 3.01 -18.04 12.40
CA THR A 6 1.99 -17.05 12.72
C THR A 6 2.43 -16.25 13.97
N PRO A 7 3.45 -15.37 13.85
CA PRO A 7 3.90 -14.62 15.01
C PRO A 7 2.81 -13.66 15.49
N PRO A 8 2.77 -13.33 16.79
CA PRO A 8 1.96 -12.21 17.27
C PRO A 8 2.31 -10.94 16.49
N PHE A 9 1.32 -10.15 16.09
CA PHE A 9 1.55 -8.95 15.27
C PHE A 9 2.46 -7.92 15.95
N SER A 10 2.49 -7.91 17.29
CA SER A 10 3.41 -7.08 18.06
C SER A 10 4.89 -7.44 17.88
N LEU A 11 5.20 -8.71 17.59
CA LEU A 11 6.55 -9.23 17.39
C LEU A 11 6.91 -9.38 15.89
N PHE A 12 6.01 -8.98 14.99
CA PHE A 12 6.19 -9.19 13.55
C PHE A 12 7.50 -8.61 13.01
N ARG A 13 7.88 -7.39 13.43
CA ARG A 13 9.10 -6.71 12.96
C ARG A 13 10.37 -7.44 13.38
N GLU A 14 10.44 -7.82 14.63
CA GLU A 14 11.61 -8.52 15.19
C GLU A 14 11.77 -9.89 14.54
N PHE A 15 10.65 -10.59 14.40
CA PHE A 15 10.62 -11.91 13.78
C PHE A 15 11.00 -11.87 12.29
N LEU A 16 10.48 -10.89 11.55
CA LEU A 16 10.85 -10.69 10.15
C LEU A 16 12.34 -10.37 10.02
N GLY A 17 12.88 -9.46 10.85
CA GLY A 17 14.30 -9.13 10.85
C GLY A 17 15.18 -10.36 11.04
N TRP A 18 14.85 -11.21 12.01
CA TRP A 18 15.58 -12.47 12.25
C TRP A 18 15.54 -13.42 11.04
N ILE A 19 14.39 -13.58 10.38
CA ILE A 19 14.26 -14.47 9.21
C ILE A 19 15.05 -13.94 8.02
N VAL A 20 15.00 -12.63 7.76
CA VAL A 20 15.75 -11.98 6.68
C VAL A 20 17.25 -12.12 6.93
N GLU A 21 17.74 -11.85 8.15
CA GLU A 21 19.13 -12.02 8.54
C GLU A 21 19.60 -13.47 8.36
N ALA A 22 18.74 -14.43 8.69
CA ALA A 22 19.01 -15.85 8.51
C ALA A 22 18.93 -16.32 7.02
N ASN A 23 18.61 -15.42 6.10
CA ASN A 23 18.44 -15.68 4.66
C ASN A 23 17.55 -16.90 4.37
N LYS A 24 16.38 -16.94 5.01
CA LYS A 24 15.41 -18.03 4.86
C LYS A 24 14.24 -17.66 3.97
N GLN A 25 13.71 -18.64 3.27
CA GLN A 25 12.41 -18.50 2.62
C GLN A 25 11.30 -18.52 3.66
N PHE A 26 10.27 -17.71 3.43
CA PHE A 26 9.19 -17.60 4.40
C PHE A 26 7.82 -17.30 3.77
N LEU A 27 6.78 -17.64 4.54
CA LEU A 27 5.40 -17.26 4.31
C LEU A 27 4.77 -16.91 5.67
N ILE A 28 4.57 -15.63 5.94
CA ILE A 28 4.18 -15.11 7.27
C ILE A 28 2.86 -14.34 7.17
N ILE A 29 1.95 -14.59 8.12
CA ILE A 29 0.77 -13.72 8.29
C ILE A 29 1.19 -12.50 9.11
N GLY A 30 0.83 -11.32 8.62
CA GLY A 30 1.05 -10.07 9.32
C GLY A 30 -0.08 -9.08 9.16
N ASN A 31 0.01 -7.95 9.86
CA ASN A 31 -0.92 -6.85 9.70
C ASN A 31 -0.64 -6.15 8.36
N MET A 32 -1.69 -5.87 7.56
CA MET A 32 -1.56 -5.18 6.28
C MET A 32 -0.92 -3.78 6.39
N ASN A 33 -1.07 -3.11 7.53
CA ASN A 33 -0.42 -1.82 7.77
C ASN A 33 1.10 -1.94 7.91
N ALA A 34 1.63 -3.14 8.16
CA ALA A 34 3.08 -3.34 8.31
C ALA A 34 3.85 -3.04 7.02
N VAL A 35 3.20 -3.04 5.85
CA VAL A 35 3.83 -2.60 4.58
C VAL A 35 4.46 -1.21 4.66
N SER A 36 3.99 -0.34 5.57
CA SER A 36 4.52 1.02 5.77
C SER A 36 5.58 1.13 6.87
N TYR A 37 5.93 0.03 7.53
CA TYR A 37 6.97 0.06 8.57
C TYR A 37 8.36 0.27 7.95
N LYS A 38 9.21 0.99 8.66
CA LYS A 38 10.58 1.30 8.20
C LYS A 38 11.45 0.06 7.99
N GLU A 39 11.15 -1.05 8.68
CA GLU A 39 11.84 -2.33 8.55
C GLU A 39 11.27 -3.20 7.41
N VAL A 40 10.03 -2.93 6.98
CA VAL A 40 9.28 -3.75 6.01
C VAL A 40 9.32 -3.15 4.61
N PHE A 41 9.05 -1.85 4.50
CA PHE A 41 8.94 -1.19 3.20
C PHE A 41 10.22 -1.28 2.34
N PRO A 42 11.45 -1.14 2.90
CA PRO A 42 12.67 -1.32 2.11
C PRO A 42 12.78 -2.71 1.47
N LEU A 43 12.37 -3.78 2.17
CA LEU A 43 12.38 -5.14 1.62
C LEU A 43 11.43 -5.26 0.42
N ILE A 44 10.24 -4.63 0.50
CA ILE A 44 9.29 -4.61 -0.61
C ILE A 44 9.83 -3.79 -1.78
N LYS A 45 10.40 -2.62 -1.51
CA LYS A 45 10.99 -1.75 -2.54
C LYS A 45 12.15 -2.41 -3.28
N ASN A 46 13.00 -3.14 -2.55
CA ASN A 46 14.18 -3.81 -3.09
C ASN A 46 13.86 -5.17 -3.72
N ASP A 47 12.59 -5.55 -3.76
CA ASP A 47 12.16 -6.83 -4.31
C ASP A 47 12.72 -8.05 -3.55
N GLU A 48 12.89 -7.90 -2.24
CA GLU A 48 13.35 -8.94 -1.31
C GLU A 48 12.17 -9.62 -0.59
N MET A 49 11.00 -8.97 -0.59
CA MET A 49 9.75 -9.46 -0.03
C MET A 49 8.56 -8.85 -0.75
N TRP A 50 7.45 -9.54 -0.79
CA TRP A 50 6.20 -9.07 -1.39
C TRP A 50 4.97 -9.62 -0.66
N LEU A 51 3.79 -9.16 -1.05
CA LEU A 51 2.53 -9.68 -0.53
C LEU A 51 2.20 -11.01 -1.21
N GLY A 52 1.85 -12.01 -0.41
CA GLY A 52 1.41 -13.30 -0.91
C GLY A 52 -0.02 -13.28 -1.43
N ASN A 53 -0.41 -14.34 -2.13
CA ASN A 53 -1.77 -14.51 -2.64
C ASN A 53 -2.71 -14.97 -1.51
N GLY A 54 -3.88 -14.35 -1.40
CA GLY A 54 -4.90 -14.67 -0.41
C GLY A 54 -5.42 -13.44 0.35
N PHE A 55 -6.32 -13.65 1.27
CA PHE A 55 -6.95 -12.62 2.11
C PHE A 55 -7.49 -11.43 1.31
N ASN A 56 -8.48 -11.67 0.46
CA ASN A 56 -9.16 -10.64 -0.31
C ASN A 56 -9.62 -9.48 0.60
N ALA A 57 -9.22 -8.26 0.25
CA ALA A 57 -9.51 -7.04 1.02
C ALA A 57 -9.03 -7.07 2.48
N GLY A 58 -7.97 -7.81 2.80
CA GLY A 58 -7.37 -7.84 4.14
C GLY A 58 -8.21 -8.55 5.20
N ASN A 59 -9.20 -9.35 4.81
CA ASN A 59 -9.99 -10.15 5.75
C ASN A 59 -9.59 -11.62 5.67
N ALA A 60 -9.38 -12.23 6.83
CA ALA A 60 -9.16 -13.66 7.01
C ALA A 60 -10.22 -14.24 7.90
N PHE A 61 -10.64 -15.45 7.61
CA PHE A 61 -11.64 -16.19 8.40
C PHE A 61 -11.01 -17.48 8.89
N PHE A 62 -11.02 -17.68 10.20
CA PHE A 62 -10.45 -18.86 10.83
C PHE A 62 -11.51 -19.54 11.70
N LYS A 63 -11.50 -20.87 11.69
CA LYS A 63 -12.29 -21.63 12.65
C LYS A 63 -11.60 -21.56 14.02
N PHE A 64 -12.35 -21.16 15.04
CA PHE A 64 -11.84 -21.07 16.40
C PHE A 64 -12.41 -22.20 17.26
N PHE A 65 -11.56 -22.82 18.07
CA PHE A 65 -11.91 -23.99 18.88
C PHE A 65 -11.87 -23.71 20.38
N GLY A 66 -11.73 -22.46 20.78
CA GLY A 66 -11.70 -22.03 22.19
C GLY A 66 -12.96 -21.32 22.64
N ASP A 67 -12.89 -20.68 23.81
CA ASP A 67 -13.96 -19.84 24.33
C ASP A 67 -14.15 -18.59 23.44
N THR A 68 -15.38 -18.33 23.02
CA THR A 68 -15.73 -17.25 22.10
C THR A 68 -16.36 -16.06 22.82
N SER A 69 -16.47 -16.10 24.15
CA SER A 69 -17.10 -15.05 24.96
C SER A 69 -16.40 -13.70 24.88
N ASP A 70 -15.09 -13.70 24.61
CA ASP A 70 -14.26 -12.48 24.53
C ASP A 70 -14.29 -11.77 23.17
N PHE A 71 -14.94 -12.36 22.17
CA PHE A 71 -15.00 -11.72 20.86
C PHE A 71 -16.09 -10.65 20.81
N VAL A 72 -15.67 -9.47 20.31
CA VAL A 72 -16.59 -8.35 20.07
C VAL A 72 -17.60 -8.70 18.95
N ASP A 73 -18.79 -8.13 19.02
CA ASP A 73 -19.83 -8.27 17.99
C ASP A 73 -19.32 -8.05 16.56
N GLY A 74 -19.66 -8.97 15.65
CA GLY A 74 -19.24 -8.93 14.25
C GLY A 74 -17.83 -9.47 13.99
N VAL A 75 -17.12 -9.97 15.00
CA VAL A 75 -15.85 -10.70 14.87
C VAL A 75 -16.08 -12.20 14.80
N TYR A 76 -16.89 -12.75 15.69
CA TYR A 76 -17.27 -14.15 15.68
C TYR A 76 -18.66 -14.35 15.08
N ASN A 77 -18.80 -15.35 14.22
CA ASN A 77 -20.09 -15.76 13.66
C ASN A 77 -20.47 -17.14 14.27
N SER A 78 -21.51 -17.16 15.10
CA SER A 78 -21.96 -18.36 15.80
C SER A 78 -22.53 -19.43 14.86
N GLU A 79 -23.08 -19.06 13.71
CA GLU A 79 -23.65 -20.00 12.75
C GLU A 79 -22.55 -20.79 12.00
N THR A 80 -21.45 -20.13 11.68
CA THR A 80 -20.35 -20.72 10.92
C THR A 80 -19.19 -21.20 11.80
N GLY A 81 -19.11 -20.73 13.04
CA GLY A 81 -17.98 -20.97 13.94
C GLY A 81 -16.70 -20.23 13.51
N LEU A 82 -16.82 -19.21 12.66
CA LEU A 82 -15.68 -18.48 12.11
C LEU A 82 -15.45 -17.18 12.85
N VAL A 83 -14.18 -16.91 13.10
CA VAL A 83 -13.67 -15.61 13.58
C VAL A 83 -13.10 -14.83 12.40
N LYS A 84 -13.51 -13.57 12.26
CA LYS A 84 -13.04 -12.66 11.22
C LYS A 84 -11.88 -11.84 11.72
N PHE A 85 -10.70 -12.05 11.15
CA PHE A 85 -9.55 -11.18 11.33
C PHE A 85 -9.52 -10.14 10.21
N ARG A 86 -9.31 -8.88 10.58
CA ARG A 86 -9.23 -7.74 9.66
C ARG A 86 -7.78 -7.30 9.47
N ASN A 87 -7.50 -6.66 8.35
CA ASN A 87 -6.19 -6.10 8.04
C ASN A 87 -5.06 -7.13 8.08
N CYS A 88 -5.32 -8.38 7.66
CA CYS A 88 -4.31 -9.41 7.53
C CYS A 88 -3.88 -9.55 6.08
N CYS A 89 -2.59 -9.85 5.87
CA CYS A 89 -2.06 -10.28 4.59
C CYS A 89 -0.91 -11.27 4.79
N TRP A 90 -0.56 -11.96 3.73
CA TRP A 90 0.65 -12.77 3.66
C TRP A 90 1.83 -11.90 3.25
N TYR A 91 2.96 -12.09 3.91
CA TYR A 91 4.28 -11.59 3.53
C TYR A 91 5.15 -12.76 3.15
N THR A 92 5.86 -12.69 2.02
CA THR A 92 6.65 -13.81 1.53
C THR A 92 7.81 -13.33 0.64
N ASN A 93 8.86 -14.13 0.55
CA ASN A 93 9.88 -14.06 -0.47
C ASN A 93 9.84 -15.28 -1.42
N LEU A 94 8.77 -16.06 -1.33
CA LEU A 94 8.49 -17.13 -2.28
C LEU A 94 7.81 -16.56 -3.51
N ASP A 95 8.35 -16.87 -4.67
CA ASP A 95 7.74 -16.44 -5.93
C ASP A 95 6.37 -17.08 -6.17
N HIS A 96 5.47 -16.33 -6.80
CA HIS A 96 4.14 -16.82 -7.16
C HIS A 96 3.59 -16.11 -8.40
N GLY A 97 2.79 -16.82 -9.20
CA GLY A 97 2.34 -16.36 -10.52
C GLY A 97 1.60 -15.02 -10.52
N ARG A 98 0.77 -14.72 -9.49
CA ARG A 98 0.02 -13.45 -9.41
C ARG A 98 0.93 -12.22 -9.39
N ARG A 99 2.15 -12.35 -8.88
CA ARG A 99 3.13 -11.28 -8.85
C ARG A 99 3.58 -10.85 -10.25
N HIS A 100 3.49 -11.76 -11.22
CA HIS A 100 3.89 -11.57 -12.61
C HIS A 100 2.71 -11.29 -13.55
N GLU A 101 1.51 -11.07 -12.98
CA GLU A 101 0.33 -10.69 -13.75
C GLU A 101 0.31 -9.16 -13.96
N PRO A 102 0.55 -8.67 -15.19
CA PRO A 102 0.54 -7.24 -15.42
C PRO A 102 -0.88 -6.68 -15.32
N LEU A 103 -0.98 -5.47 -14.77
CA LEU A 103 -2.23 -4.73 -14.75
C LEU A 103 -2.65 -4.34 -16.17
N ILE A 104 -3.92 -4.56 -16.50
CA ILE A 104 -4.54 -4.04 -17.72
C ILE A 104 -4.85 -2.57 -17.48
N LEU A 105 -4.21 -1.70 -18.25
CA LEU A 105 -4.27 -0.26 -18.08
C LEU A 105 -4.91 0.41 -19.29
N MET A 106 -5.70 1.43 -19.02
CA MET A 106 -6.23 2.35 -20.05
C MET A 106 -5.27 3.55 -20.21
N SER A 107 -5.34 4.24 -21.35
CA SER A 107 -4.65 5.52 -21.50
C SER A 107 -5.20 6.58 -20.53
N MET A 108 -4.43 7.63 -20.26
CA MET A 108 -4.90 8.77 -19.46
C MET A 108 -6.18 9.37 -20.02
N LYS A 109 -6.23 9.55 -21.35
CA LYS A 109 -7.39 10.08 -22.06
C LYS A 109 -8.61 9.17 -21.92
N ASP A 110 -8.42 7.84 -22.01
CA ASP A 110 -9.52 6.89 -21.92
C ASP A 110 -10.04 6.76 -20.49
N ASN A 111 -9.16 6.82 -19.48
CA ASN A 111 -9.56 6.87 -18.07
C ASN A 111 -10.45 8.09 -17.78
N ILE A 112 -10.09 9.27 -18.32
CA ILE A 112 -10.89 10.51 -18.19
C ILE A 112 -12.22 10.37 -18.92
N ARG A 113 -12.26 9.77 -20.10
CA ARG A 113 -13.46 9.71 -20.93
C ARG A 113 -14.41 8.57 -20.55
N TYR A 114 -13.87 7.40 -20.25
CA TYR A 114 -14.63 6.15 -20.11
C TYR A 114 -14.42 5.45 -18.76
N GLY A 115 -13.45 5.90 -17.95
CA GLY A 115 -13.16 5.29 -16.66
C GLY A 115 -14.36 5.28 -15.73
N LYS A 116 -14.45 4.30 -14.86
CA LYS A 116 -15.56 4.15 -13.90
C LYS A 116 -15.55 5.21 -12.79
N HIS A 117 -14.40 5.84 -12.53
CA HIS A 117 -14.22 6.77 -11.42
C HIS A 117 -14.62 8.19 -11.79
N LYS A 118 -15.73 8.66 -11.21
CA LYS A 118 -16.29 10.00 -11.48
C LYS A 118 -15.28 11.11 -11.18
N GLU A 119 -14.49 10.96 -10.13
CA GLU A 119 -13.48 11.94 -9.73
C GLU A 119 -12.47 12.20 -10.84
N ILE A 120 -11.92 11.15 -11.45
CA ILE A 120 -10.96 11.26 -12.55
C ILE A 120 -11.62 11.82 -13.81
N ARG A 121 -12.88 11.45 -14.08
CA ARG A 121 -13.62 11.99 -15.24
C ARG A 121 -13.89 13.48 -15.14
N VAL A 122 -14.04 14.01 -13.93
CA VAL A 122 -14.34 15.43 -13.67
C VAL A 122 -13.08 16.26 -13.54
N ASN A 123 -12.11 15.79 -12.74
CA ASN A 123 -10.94 16.57 -12.34
C ASN A 123 -9.66 16.21 -13.12
N GLY A 124 -9.67 15.11 -13.87
CA GLY A 124 -8.45 14.55 -14.45
C GLY A 124 -7.51 14.00 -13.37
N TYR A 125 -6.23 14.01 -13.66
CA TYR A 125 -5.16 13.61 -12.77
C TYR A 125 -4.54 14.84 -12.12
N ILE A 126 -4.58 14.90 -10.80
CA ILE A 126 -4.10 16.06 -10.03
C ILE A 126 -2.59 15.91 -9.79
N LYS A 127 -1.82 16.99 -9.93
CA LYS A 127 -0.42 17.03 -9.55
C LYS A 127 -0.28 17.36 -8.07
N TYR A 128 0.75 16.81 -7.45
CA TYR A 128 1.15 17.24 -6.10
C TYR A 128 1.84 18.61 -6.17
N GLU A 129 1.67 19.40 -5.10
CA GLU A 129 2.29 20.72 -4.99
C GLU A 129 3.76 20.63 -4.55
N ASN A 130 4.11 19.58 -3.83
CA ASN A 130 5.42 19.44 -3.21
C ASN A 130 6.29 18.31 -3.77
N PHE A 131 5.84 17.71 -4.87
CA PHE A 131 6.61 16.69 -5.56
C PHE A 131 6.18 16.57 -7.02
N ASP A 132 7.12 16.34 -7.94
CA ASP A 132 6.77 16.19 -9.37
C ASP A 132 6.20 14.80 -9.67
N ALA A 133 4.96 14.61 -9.27
CA ALA A 133 4.19 13.40 -9.51
C ALA A 133 2.69 13.72 -9.60
N ILE A 134 1.92 12.79 -10.16
CA ILE A 134 0.45 12.87 -10.22
C ILE A 134 -0.19 11.94 -9.19
N ASP A 135 -1.33 12.36 -8.63
CA ASP A 135 -2.16 11.51 -7.75
C ASP A 135 -3.02 10.54 -8.56
N ILE A 136 -2.92 9.27 -8.23
CA ILE A 136 -3.74 8.20 -8.78
C ILE A 136 -4.60 7.65 -7.65
N PRO A 137 -5.85 8.09 -7.49
CA PRO A 137 -6.67 7.70 -6.36
C PRO A 137 -7.10 6.22 -6.37
N TYR A 138 -7.01 5.55 -7.54
CA TYR A 138 -7.45 4.16 -7.71
C TYR A 138 -6.45 3.37 -8.55
N THR A 139 -6.08 2.18 -8.10
CA THR A 139 -5.10 1.30 -8.79
C THR A 139 -5.48 0.98 -10.25
N ASP A 140 -6.75 0.82 -10.52
CA ASP A 140 -7.26 0.54 -11.87
C ASP A 140 -7.42 1.77 -12.76
N ALA A 141 -7.00 2.92 -12.27
CA ALA A 141 -6.93 4.15 -13.03
C ALA A 141 -5.49 4.61 -13.31
N ILE A 142 -4.50 3.76 -13.06
CA ILE A 142 -3.12 4.02 -13.46
C ILE A 142 -3.08 4.13 -15.00
N PRO A 143 -2.57 5.25 -15.56
CA PRO A 143 -2.53 5.44 -17.00
C PRO A 143 -1.40 4.62 -17.64
N SER A 144 -1.69 4.03 -18.80
CA SER A 144 -0.72 3.23 -19.58
C SER A 144 0.31 4.09 -20.31
N ASP A 145 0.00 5.36 -20.57
CA ASP A 145 0.74 6.32 -21.40
C ASP A 145 1.39 7.46 -20.61
N TYR A 146 1.59 7.30 -19.30
CA TYR A 146 2.29 8.27 -18.47
C TYR A 146 3.62 7.70 -17.96
N ASP A 147 4.71 8.40 -18.27
CA ASP A 147 6.08 7.96 -17.96
C ASP A 147 6.66 8.62 -16.69
N GLY A 148 5.92 9.57 -16.10
CA GLY A 148 6.32 10.25 -14.87
C GLY A 148 6.06 9.44 -13.60
N ILE A 149 6.37 10.03 -12.45
CA ILE A 149 6.11 9.42 -11.15
C ILE A 149 4.63 9.57 -10.80
N MET A 150 4.06 8.52 -10.23
CA MET A 150 2.67 8.42 -9.83
C MET A 150 2.55 8.04 -8.36
N GLY A 151 1.71 8.74 -7.60
CA GLY A 151 1.34 8.37 -6.25
C GLY A 151 0.09 7.49 -6.26
N VAL A 152 0.25 6.20 -6.01
CA VAL A 152 -0.84 5.21 -5.98
C VAL A 152 -1.21 4.82 -4.56
N PRO A 153 -2.45 4.35 -4.29
CA PRO A 153 -2.82 3.85 -2.98
C PRO A 153 -1.90 2.71 -2.53
N ILE A 154 -1.60 2.62 -1.24
CA ILE A 154 -0.76 1.56 -0.67
C ILE A 154 -1.29 0.15 -0.98
N THR A 155 -2.60 0.02 -1.21
CA THR A 155 -3.25 -1.23 -1.65
C THR A 155 -2.82 -1.69 -3.05
N PHE A 156 -2.12 -0.84 -3.82
CA PHE A 156 -1.48 -1.23 -5.07
C PHE A 156 -0.51 -2.39 -4.90
N LEU A 157 0.15 -2.51 -3.74
CA LEU A 157 1.11 -3.58 -3.46
C LEU A 157 0.52 -4.99 -3.61
N ASP A 158 -0.79 -5.15 -3.41
CA ASP A 158 -1.50 -6.42 -3.65
C ASP A 158 -1.55 -6.84 -5.14
N LYS A 159 -1.30 -5.88 -6.02
CA LYS A 159 -1.32 -6.04 -7.49
C LYS A 159 0.00 -5.62 -8.14
N TYR A 160 1.02 -5.43 -7.34
CA TYR A 160 2.33 -5.01 -7.84
C TYR A 160 2.94 -6.09 -8.74
N CYS A 161 3.28 -5.68 -9.96
CA CYS A 161 4.01 -6.49 -10.94
C CYS A 161 5.38 -5.83 -11.16
N PRO A 162 6.50 -6.47 -10.74
CA PRO A 162 7.82 -5.89 -10.81
C PRO A 162 8.34 -5.71 -12.23
N GLU A 163 7.80 -6.45 -13.21
CA GLU A 163 8.11 -6.28 -14.62
C GLU A 163 7.46 -5.01 -15.20
N GLN A 164 6.33 -4.58 -14.63
CA GLN A 164 5.57 -3.45 -15.15
C GLN A 164 5.88 -2.13 -14.44
N PHE A 165 6.24 -2.18 -13.16
CA PHE A 165 6.45 -0.99 -12.34
C PHE A 165 7.73 -1.04 -11.52
N GLU A 166 8.24 0.14 -11.21
CA GLU A 166 9.28 0.39 -10.23
C GLU A 166 8.68 1.11 -9.02
N ILE A 167 9.01 0.67 -7.81
CA ILE A 167 8.65 1.37 -6.57
C ILE A 167 9.73 2.41 -6.26
N ILE A 168 9.38 3.70 -6.33
CA ILE A 168 10.27 4.80 -6.01
C ILE A 168 10.38 4.98 -4.49
N GLY A 169 9.26 4.94 -3.78
CA GLY A 169 9.26 5.09 -2.32
C GLY A 169 7.88 5.25 -1.70
N HIS A 170 7.85 5.33 -0.38
CA HIS A 170 6.65 5.60 0.41
C HIS A 170 6.82 6.96 1.11
N PRO A 171 6.31 8.07 0.52
CA PRO A 171 6.50 9.41 1.05
C PRO A 171 5.75 9.59 2.37
N HIS A 172 6.50 9.68 3.46
CA HIS A 172 5.96 9.95 4.78
C HIS A 172 7.08 10.41 5.72
N GLY A 173 6.86 11.53 6.41
CA GLY A 173 7.81 12.08 7.38
C GLY A 173 9.22 12.29 6.80
N ASP A 174 10.23 11.96 7.57
CA ASP A 174 11.63 12.16 7.18
C ASP A 174 11.98 11.42 5.87
N TYR A 175 11.44 10.23 5.67
CA TYR A 175 11.66 9.47 4.44
C TYR A 175 11.08 10.17 3.20
N GLY A 176 9.97 10.88 3.34
CA GLY A 176 9.44 11.70 2.25
C GLY A 176 10.37 12.87 1.90
N LEU A 177 11.01 13.49 2.90
CA LEU A 177 12.02 14.54 2.67
C LEU A 177 13.28 13.98 1.98
N GLU A 178 13.72 12.79 2.38
CA GLU A 178 14.84 12.07 1.74
C GLU A 178 14.54 11.73 0.27
N LEU A 179 13.27 11.48 -0.07
CA LEU A 179 12.81 11.29 -1.44
C LEU A 179 12.78 12.59 -2.26
N GLY A 180 12.99 13.75 -1.62
CA GLY A 180 13.01 15.06 -2.27
C GLY A 180 11.69 15.82 -2.22
N LEU A 181 10.73 15.43 -1.37
CA LEU A 181 9.51 16.22 -1.17
C LEU A 181 9.86 17.57 -0.53
N THR A 182 9.31 18.63 -1.09
CA THR A 182 9.45 19.97 -0.52
C THR A 182 8.61 20.08 0.76
N PRO A 183 9.17 20.64 1.86
CA PRO A 183 8.41 20.90 3.09
C PRO A 183 7.19 21.78 2.84
N PHE A 184 6.15 21.61 3.66
CA PHE A 184 4.96 22.44 3.58
C PHE A 184 5.26 23.90 3.87
N PRO A 185 4.67 24.86 3.12
CA PRO A 185 4.68 26.27 3.46
C PRO A 185 4.13 26.51 4.87
N ARG A 186 4.74 27.43 5.61
CA ARG A 186 4.36 27.73 7.01
C ARG A 186 2.88 28.16 7.14
N GLU A 187 2.38 28.87 6.13
CA GLU A 187 1.00 29.36 6.07
C GLU A 187 0.02 28.18 6.03
N LEU A 188 0.30 27.14 5.22
CA LEU A 188 -0.54 25.95 5.10
C LEU A 188 -0.55 25.14 6.41
N LYS A 189 0.59 25.05 7.10
CA LYS A 189 0.66 24.36 8.42
C LYS A 189 -0.18 25.04 9.49
N LYS A 190 -0.35 26.37 9.41
CA LYS A 190 -1.25 27.11 10.32
C LYS A 190 -2.72 26.79 10.05
N LEU A 191 -3.08 26.54 8.79
CA LEU A 191 -4.45 26.21 8.40
C LEU A 191 -4.84 24.77 8.75
N ASN A 192 -3.88 23.86 8.69
CA ASN A 192 -4.10 22.45 9.00
C ASN A 192 -2.94 21.87 9.82
N LYS A 193 -3.18 21.67 11.13
CA LYS A 193 -2.19 21.11 12.08
C LYS A 193 -1.83 19.65 11.81
N GLY A 194 -2.56 18.94 10.93
CA GLY A 194 -2.29 17.57 10.54
C GLY A 194 -1.19 17.42 9.48
N LEU A 195 -0.77 18.55 8.85
CA LEU A 195 0.27 18.53 7.81
C LEU A 195 1.64 18.23 8.43
N ARG A 196 2.30 17.19 7.93
CA ARG A 196 3.65 16.80 8.32
C ARG A 196 4.57 16.87 7.12
N ASP A 197 5.75 17.47 7.27
CA ASP A 197 6.75 17.47 6.22
C ASP A 197 7.05 16.04 5.77
N GLY A 198 7.25 15.87 4.46
CA GLY A 198 7.44 14.58 3.84
C GLY A 198 6.17 13.83 3.45
N ASP A 199 4.98 14.36 3.76
CA ASP A 199 3.73 13.86 3.22
C ASP A 199 3.39 14.57 1.90
N LEU A 200 2.77 13.85 0.97
CA LEU A 200 2.26 14.43 -0.28
C LEU A 200 1.01 15.26 -0.04
N TYR A 201 0.84 16.35 -0.78
CA TYR A 201 -0.40 17.10 -0.81
C TYR A 201 -0.68 17.70 -2.19
N TYR A 202 -1.94 17.98 -2.43
CA TYR A 202 -2.42 18.75 -3.55
C TYR A 202 -3.42 19.82 -3.07
N LEU A 203 -3.71 20.79 -3.92
CA LEU A 203 -4.72 21.80 -3.62
C LEU A 203 -6.07 21.40 -4.23
N LYS A 204 -7.11 21.40 -3.41
CA LYS A 204 -8.49 21.27 -3.86
C LYS A 204 -9.26 22.52 -3.41
N GLU A 205 -9.79 23.23 -4.38
CA GLU A 205 -10.47 24.52 -4.12
C GLU A 205 -9.61 25.48 -3.28
N GLY A 206 -8.30 25.51 -3.53
CA GLY A 206 -7.34 26.36 -2.81
C GLY A 206 -6.98 25.89 -1.39
N LYS A 207 -7.47 24.73 -0.95
CA LYS A 207 -7.15 24.14 0.37
C LYS A 207 -6.23 22.94 0.21
N PRO A 208 -5.22 22.77 1.10
CA PRO A 208 -4.36 21.60 1.08
C PRO A 208 -5.14 20.36 1.51
N GLU A 209 -5.15 19.35 0.64
CA GLU A 209 -5.65 18.02 0.94
C GLU A 209 -4.51 16.99 0.91
N LEU A 210 -4.52 16.09 1.89
CA LEU A 210 -3.61 14.97 1.99
C LEU A 210 -4.31 13.74 1.40
N PRO A 211 -3.74 13.09 0.40
CA PRO A 211 -4.26 11.82 -0.06
C PRO A 211 -4.11 10.76 1.04
N TYR A 212 -4.96 9.75 1.04
CA TYR A 212 -4.68 8.55 1.83
C TYR A 212 -3.32 7.98 1.43
N ARG A 213 -2.64 7.28 2.34
CA ARG A 213 -1.27 6.76 2.14
C ARG A 213 -0.97 6.32 0.71
N ARG A 214 0.05 6.93 0.12
CA ARG A 214 0.50 6.67 -1.25
C ARG A 214 1.85 5.96 -1.26
N ILE A 215 2.07 5.21 -2.33
CA ILE A 215 3.38 4.73 -2.77
C ILE A 215 3.69 5.44 -4.08
N LEU A 216 4.90 5.93 -4.21
CA LEU A 216 5.40 6.49 -5.46
C LEU A 216 5.90 5.35 -6.34
N ILE A 217 5.37 5.30 -7.55
CA ILE A 217 5.75 4.32 -8.57
C ILE A 217 6.08 4.99 -9.88
N ARG A 218 6.77 4.28 -10.75
CA ARG A 218 6.98 4.61 -12.16
C ARG A 218 6.74 3.36 -13.01
N LYS A 219 6.16 3.54 -14.17
CA LYS A 219 6.05 2.45 -15.15
C LYS A 219 7.44 2.14 -15.72
N LYS A 220 7.79 0.88 -15.84
CA LYS A 220 8.98 0.43 -16.56
C LYS A 220 8.76 0.52 -18.07
N GLN A 221 9.80 0.85 -18.80
CA GLN A 221 9.80 0.92 -20.26
C GLN A 221 9.96 -0.47 -20.87
#